data_72433e2b9f5064a3c12282139ea1d66a
#
_entry.id   72433e2b9f5064a3c12282139ea1d66a
#
_cell.length_a   1.000
_cell.length_b   1.000
_cell.length_c   1.000
_cell.angle_alpha   90.00
_cell.angle_beta   90.00
_cell.angle_gamma   90.00
#
_symmetry.space_group_name_H-M   'P 1'
#
loop_
_entity.id
_entity.type
_entity.pdbx_description
1 polymer ?
#
loop_
_entity_poly.entity_id
_entity_poly.type
_entity_poly.pdbx_seq_one_letter_code
_entity_poly.pdbx_strand_id
1 'polypeptide(L)'
;MARFTTTIIADKENYPVLLSNGNPVDQGDFDNGRHWVKWVDPFSKPCYLFALVAGDLGYIEDHFTTMSGRDIQLRIYVEQHNIDHCDHAMLSLKKAMKWDEDVYGREYDLDVYNIVAVDDFNMGAMENKGLNVFNSKCVLARQETATDNDFINIEGVIAHEYFHNWSGNRVTCRDWFQLTLKEGLTVFRDEQFTADMNAATPKRIDDVNILRTSQFAEDAGPMAHPIQPSSYVEINNFYTVTVYNKGAEVIRMIHTLTGVDGFRKGMDLYFERNDGKAVTLSLIHI
;
A
#
# COMPACT_ATOMS: atom_id res chain seq x y z
N MET A 1 -10.59 -3.15 16.15
CA MET A 1 -9.48 -2.22 15.86
C MET A 1 -8.79 -1.81 17.17
N ALA A 2 -7.45 -1.71 17.16
CA ALA A 2 -6.63 -1.35 18.32
C ALA A 2 -5.51 -0.38 17.94
N ARG A 3 -5.02 0.40 18.90
CA ARG A 3 -3.76 1.15 18.81
C ARG A 3 -2.64 0.24 19.28
N PHE A 4 -1.49 0.36 18.65
CA PHE A 4 -0.34 -0.51 18.95
C PHE A 4 0.81 0.29 19.54
N THR A 5 1.36 -0.24 20.63
CA THR A 5 2.65 0.16 21.17
C THR A 5 3.51 -1.08 21.22
N THR A 6 4.61 -1.08 20.48
CA THR A 6 5.46 -2.25 20.30
C THR A 6 6.87 -1.92 20.81
N THR A 7 7.39 -2.71 21.74
CA THR A 7 8.80 -2.64 22.12
C THR A 7 9.48 -3.92 21.67
N ILE A 8 10.46 -3.78 20.80
CA ILE A 8 11.25 -4.90 20.26
C ILE A 8 12.58 -4.92 20.98
N ILE A 9 12.99 -6.05 21.51
CA ILE A 9 14.26 -6.24 22.19
C ILE A 9 14.99 -7.41 21.53
N ALA A 10 16.17 -7.19 20.97
CA ALA A 10 16.94 -8.23 20.30
C ALA A 10 18.46 -8.11 20.55
N ASP A 11 19.18 -9.11 20.12
CA ASP A 11 20.63 -9.07 20.01
C ASP A 11 21.04 -8.01 18.97
N LYS A 12 21.93 -7.09 19.35
CA LYS A 12 22.27 -5.94 18.51
C LYS A 12 23.15 -6.31 17.31
N GLU A 13 23.98 -7.31 17.46
CA GLU A 13 24.87 -7.75 16.38
C GLU A 13 24.11 -8.51 15.28
N ASN A 14 23.21 -9.41 15.68
CA ASN A 14 22.43 -10.22 14.73
C ASN A 14 21.20 -9.49 14.16
N TYR A 15 20.64 -8.53 14.91
CA TYR A 15 19.42 -7.80 14.54
C TYR A 15 19.59 -6.29 14.76
N PRO A 16 20.48 -5.63 14.00
CA PRO A 16 20.74 -4.18 14.17
C PRO A 16 19.52 -3.31 13.80
N VAL A 17 18.61 -3.82 12.97
CA VAL A 17 17.39 -3.13 12.54
C VAL A 17 16.17 -3.73 13.23
N LEU A 18 15.37 -2.89 13.92
CA LEU A 18 14.14 -3.29 14.62
C LEU A 18 13.01 -2.35 14.22
N LEU A 19 12.05 -2.83 13.43
CA LEU A 19 10.97 -2.01 12.87
C LEU A 19 9.60 -2.53 13.29
N SER A 20 8.66 -1.60 13.49
CA SER A 20 7.24 -1.89 13.65
C SER A 20 6.38 -0.73 13.13
N ASN A 21 5.07 -0.83 13.30
CA ASN A 21 4.12 0.19 12.86
C ASN A 21 4.23 1.49 13.68
N GLY A 22 3.95 2.61 13.05
CA GLY A 22 3.89 3.91 13.70
C GLY A 22 5.22 4.67 13.65
N ASN A 23 5.41 5.55 14.64
CA ASN A 23 6.64 6.31 14.80
C ASN A 23 7.56 5.68 15.87
N PRO A 24 8.89 5.67 15.68
CA PRO A 24 9.82 5.32 16.74
C PRO A 24 9.83 6.44 17.79
N VAL A 25 9.58 6.11 19.03
CA VAL A 25 9.47 7.10 20.11
C VAL A 25 10.56 7.01 21.14
N ASP A 26 11.22 5.87 21.24
CA ASP A 26 12.28 5.65 22.22
C ASP A 26 13.15 4.45 21.82
N GLN A 27 14.43 4.45 22.22
CA GLN A 27 15.36 3.35 21.93
C GLN A 27 16.50 3.34 22.94
N GLY A 28 17.19 2.21 23.06
CA GLY A 28 18.36 2.13 23.95
C GLY A 28 19.09 0.81 23.85
N ASP A 29 20.24 0.79 24.51
CA ASP A 29 21.13 -0.37 24.62
C ASP A 29 21.08 -0.98 26.03
N PHE A 30 21.33 -2.28 26.13
CA PHE A 30 21.58 -3.00 27.36
C PHE A 30 23.05 -3.43 27.46
N ASP A 31 23.55 -3.56 28.68
CA ASP A 31 24.98 -3.95 28.94
C ASP A 31 25.33 -5.36 28.40
N ASN A 32 24.32 -6.17 28.08
CA ASN A 32 24.49 -7.57 27.64
C ASN A 32 24.51 -7.75 26.13
N GLY A 33 24.78 -6.70 25.33
CA GLY A 33 24.84 -6.77 23.86
C GLY A 33 23.46 -6.75 23.17
N ARG A 34 22.39 -6.55 23.93
CA ARG A 34 21.05 -6.36 23.38
C ARG A 34 20.71 -4.88 23.25
N HIS A 35 19.76 -4.59 22.34
CA HIS A 35 19.19 -3.25 22.21
C HIS A 35 17.66 -3.34 22.08
N TRP A 36 17.01 -2.19 22.12
CA TRP A 36 15.57 -2.11 21.99
C TRP A 36 15.13 -0.84 21.27
N VAL A 37 13.99 -0.93 20.59
CA VAL A 37 13.28 0.20 19.98
C VAL A 37 11.81 0.10 20.36
N LYS A 38 11.22 1.24 20.73
CA LYS A 38 9.79 1.38 21.03
C LYS A 38 9.08 2.16 19.93
N TRP A 39 8.05 1.56 19.37
CA TRP A 39 7.20 2.10 18.33
C TRP A 39 5.81 2.41 18.88
N VAL A 40 5.19 3.50 18.43
CA VAL A 40 3.82 3.87 18.76
C VAL A 40 3.06 4.22 17.49
N ASP A 41 2.01 3.44 17.20
CA ASP A 41 1.06 3.78 16.15
C ASP A 41 -0.19 4.40 16.80
N PRO A 42 -0.42 5.71 16.59
CA PRO A 42 -1.54 6.41 17.21
C PRO A 42 -2.89 6.08 16.56
N PHE A 43 -2.88 5.44 15.36
CA PHE A 43 -4.08 5.13 14.59
C PHE A 43 -4.61 3.75 14.94
N SER A 44 -5.93 3.67 15.18
CA SER A 44 -6.59 2.38 15.40
C SER A 44 -6.66 1.59 14.10
N LYS A 45 -6.18 0.35 14.12
CA LYS A 45 -6.17 -0.55 12.97
C LYS A 45 -6.52 -1.99 13.34
N PRO A 46 -6.99 -2.82 12.38
CA PRO A 46 -7.10 -4.27 12.57
C PRO A 46 -5.71 -4.90 12.66
N CYS A 47 -5.64 -6.08 13.29
CA CYS A 47 -4.37 -6.77 13.56
C CYS A 47 -3.63 -7.24 12.29
N TYR A 48 -4.32 -7.43 11.17
CA TYR A 48 -3.66 -7.84 9.92
C TYR A 48 -2.70 -6.77 9.35
N LEU A 49 -2.87 -5.51 9.74
CA LEU A 49 -1.98 -4.41 9.37
C LEU A 49 -0.75 -4.29 10.28
N PHE A 50 -0.69 -5.08 11.35
CA PHE A 50 0.48 -5.12 12.22
C PHE A 50 1.65 -5.81 11.51
N ALA A 51 2.83 -5.22 11.63
CA ALA A 51 4.08 -5.80 11.16
C ALA A 51 5.21 -5.58 12.18
N LEU A 52 6.16 -6.51 12.18
CA LEU A 52 7.40 -6.44 12.93
C LEU A 52 8.52 -7.01 12.05
N VAL A 53 9.61 -6.26 11.93
CA VAL A 53 10.81 -6.70 11.21
C VAL A 53 12.02 -6.55 12.14
N ALA A 54 12.84 -7.59 12.18
CA ALA A 54 14.14 -7.58 12.85
C ALA A 54 15.16 -8.28 11.95
N GLY A 55 16.31 -7.67 11.67
CA GLY A 55 17.31 -8.24 10.80
C GLY A 55 18.56 -7.38 10.63
N ASP A 56 19.52 -7.92 9.92
CA ASP A 56 20.69 -7.19 9.41
C ASP A 56 20.37 -6.68 7.99
N LEU A 57 19.83 -5.46 7.93
CA LEU A 57 19.37 -4.82 6.70
C LEU A 57 20.13 -3.52 6.46
N GLY A 58 20.43 -3.26 5.18
CA GLY A 58 20.81 -1.92 4.73
C GLY A 58 19.58 -1.10 4.36
N TYR A 59 19.73 0.20 4.18
CA TYR A 59 18.64 1.05 3.71
C TYR A 59 19.14 2.26 2.94
N ILE A 60 18.28 2.79 2.09
CA ILE A 60 18.37 4.15 1.57
C ILE A 60 17.38 5.04 2.31
N GLU A 61 17.71 6.33 2.43
CA GLU A 61 16.89 7.33 3.11
C GLU A 61 16.71 8.57 2.25
N ASP A 62 15.52 9.12 2.28
CA ASP A 62 15.17 10.41 1.68
C ASP A 62 14.05 11.06 2.50
N HIS A 63 13.61 12.24 2.12
CA HIS A 63 12.59 13.03 2.78
C HIS A 63 11.50 13.49 1.82
N PHE A 64 10.29 13.66 2.34
CA PHE A 64 9.19 14.27 1.64
C PHE A 64 8.54 15.35 2.52
N THR A 65 8.42 16.57 2.00
CA THR A 65 7.69 17.65 2.67
C THR A 65 6.25 17.64 2.20
N THR A 66 5.32 17.38 3.11
CA THR A 66 3.89 17.34 2.81
C THR A 66 3.32 18.73 2.49
N MET A 67 2.10 18.80 1.94
CA MET A 67 1.43 20.06 1.62
C MET A 67 1.20 20.93 2.85
N SER A 68 1.10 20.38 4.07
CA SER A 68 1.02 21.14 5.34
C SER A 68 2.40 21.55 5.89
N GLY A 69 3.50 21.16 5.23
CA GLY A 69 4.87 21.51 5.62
C GLY A 69 5.51 20.55 6.61
N ARG A 70 4.93 19.36 6.86
CA ARG A 70 5.56 18.32 7.68
C ARG A 70 6.67 17.64 6.88
N ASP A 71 7.81 17.38 7.54
CA ASP A 71 8.90 16.60 6.97
C ASP A 71 8.73 15.12 7.33
N ILE A 72 8.63 14.26 6.33
CA ILE A 72 8.45 12.83 6.49
C ILE A 72 9.73 12.11 6.07
N GLN A 73 10.29 11.33 6.98
CA GLN A 73 11.44 10.49 6.69
C GLN A 73 11.01 9.23 5.93
N LEU A 74 11.62 8.97 4.79
CA LEU A 74 11.34 7.82 3.93
C LEU A 74 12.53 6.86 3.98
N ARG A 75 12.27 5.58 4.24
CA ARG A 75 13.33 4.55 4.25
C ARG A 75 12.90 3.31 3.49
N ILE A 76 13.80 2.78 2.67
CA ILE A 76 13.64 1.48 2.00
C ILE A 76 14.73 0.57 2.49
N TYR A 77 14.34 -0.46 3.26
CA TYR A 77 15.22 -1.46 3.85
C TYR A 77 15.29 -2.67 2.94
N VAL A 78 16.50 -3.14 2.71
CA VAL A 78 16.82 -4.29 1.85
C VAL A 78 18.02 -5.04 2.41
N GLU A 79 18.32 -6.23 1.87
CA GLU A 79 19.59 -6.87 2.12
C GLU A 79 20.75 -5.98 1.63
N GLN A 80 21.90 -6.02 2.31
CA GLN A 80 23.04 -5.12 2.10
C GLN A 80 23.49 -5.01 0.62
N HIS A 81 23.42 -6.11 -0.13
CA HIS A 81 23.84 -6.16 -1.53
C HIS A 81 22.84 -5.56 -2.53
N ASN A 82 21.66 -5.15 -2.06
CA ASN A 82 20.58 -4.60 -2.86
C ASN A 82 20.36 -3.09 -2.68
N ILE A 83 21.17 -2.41 -1.86
CA ILE A 83 20.99 -0.99 -1.51
C ILE A 83 20.96 -0.11 -2.76
N ASP A 84 21.83 -0.36 -3.73
CA ASP A 84 21.97 0.41 -4.97
C ASP A 84 20.89 0.11 -6.03
N HIS A 85 19.86 -0.69 -5.68
CA HIS A 85 18.75 -1.02 -6.59
C HIS A 85 17.42 -0.36 -6.20
N CYS A 86 17.41 0.53 -5.22
CA CYS A 86 16.19 1.06 -4.60
C CYS A 86 15.79 2.46 -5.08
N ASP A 87 16.62 3.14 -5.87
CA ASP A 87 16.43 4.55 -6.25
C ASP A 87 15.09 4.79 -6.96
N HIS A 88 14.71 3.89 -7.88
CA HIS A 88 13.45 4.02 -8.61
C HIS A 88 12.23 3.88 -7.66
N ALA A 89 12.29 2.95 -6.71
CA ALA A 89 11.22 2.77 -5.71
C ALA A 89 11.09 4.01 -4.82
N MET A 90 12.21 4.61 -4.39
CA MET A 90 12.20 5.86 -3.62
C MET A 90 11.60 7.02 -4.41
N LEU A 91 11.98 7.17 -5.66
CA LEU A 91 11.40 8.20 -6.54
C LEU A 91 9.91 7.98 -6.75
N SER A 92 9.49 6.73 -6.94
CA SER A 92 8.09 6.32 -7.13
C SER A 92 7.25 6.64 -5.90
N LEU A 93 7.77 6.38 -4.69
CA LEU A 93 7.12 6.74 -3.43
C LEU A 93 6.88 8.25 -3.33
N LYS A 94 7.90 9.06 -3.60
CA LYS A 94 7.78 10.54 -3.55
C LYS A 94 6.76 11.05 -4.58
N LYS A 95 6.72 10.46 -5.78
CA LYS A 95 5.70 10.79 -6.80
C LYS A 95 4.29 10.40 -6.32
N ALA A 96 4.12 9.22 -5.72
CA ALA A 96 2.82 8.76 -5.20
C ALA A 96 2.32 9.67 -4.08
N MET A 97 3.20 10.05 -3.14
CA MET A 97 2.89 11.00 -2.06
C MET A 97 2.40 12.34 -2.61
N LYS A 98 3.15 12.90 -3.56
CA LYS A 98 2.80 14.19 -4.18
C LYS A 98 1.48 14.11 -4.96
N TRP A 99 1.29 13.06 -5.72
CA TRP A 99 0.07 12.85 -6.50
C TRP A 99 -1.17 12.71 -5.61
N ASP A 100 -1.08 11.98 -4.50
CA ASP A 100 -2.20 11.83 -3.56
C ASP A 100 -2.60 13.15 -2.90
N GLU A 101 -1.62 13.99 -2.59
CA GLU A 101 -1.89 15.35 -2.13
C GLU A 101 -2.57 16.22 -3.20
N ASP A 102 -2.09 16.17 -4.45
CA ASP A 102 -2.59 17.01 -5.53
C ASP A 102 -3.98 16.57 -6.02
N VAL A 103 -4.18 15.25 -6.19
CA VAL A 103 -5.40 14.70 -6.79
C VAL A 103 -6.48 14.44 -5.75
N TYR A 104 -6.12 13.89 -4.57
CA TYR A 104 -7.08 13.53 -3.52
C TYR A 104 -7.00 14.41 -2.27
N GLY A 105 -6.01 15.29 -2.14
CA GLY A 105 -5.80 16.12 -0.95
C GLY A 105 -5.50 15.30 0.30
N ARG A 106 -4.78 14.19 0.14
CA ARG A 106 -4.50 13.25 1.24
C ARG A 106 -3.02 13.24 1.57
N GLU A 107 -2.69 13.72 2.77
CA GLU A 107 -1.33 13.68 3.30
C GLU A 107 -1.04 12.35 3.99
N TYR A 108 0.23 12.01 4.01
CA TYR A 108 0.73 10.97 4.92
C TYR A 108 0.68 11.44 6.38
N ASP A 109 0.41 10.54 7.30
CA ASP A 109 -0.04 10.87 8.66
C ASP A 109 0.91 10.45 9.80
N LEU A 110 2.03 9.77 9.49
CA LEU A 110 3.12 9.47 10.43
C LEU A 110 4.37 10.32 10.07
N ASP A 111 5.41 10.27 10.91
CA ASP A 111 6.65 11.02 10.68
C ASP A 111 7.68 10.20 9.92
N VAL A 112 7.47 8.89 9.80
CA VAL A 112 8.31 7.97 9.05
C VAL A 112 7.46 7.07 8.14
N TYR A 113 7.98 6.76 6.97
CA TYR A 113 7.43 5.74 6.06
C TYR A 113 8.52 4.74 5.73
N ASN A 114 8.32 3.49 6.13
CA ASN A 114 9.27 2.41 5.93
C ASN A 114 8.73 1.40 4.91
N ILE A 115 9.57 1.02 3.98
CA ILE A 115 9.41 -0.13 3.10
C ILE A 115 10.47 -1.16 3.48
N VAL A 116 10.10 -2.43 3.54
CA VAL A 116 11.06 -3.55 3.67
C VAL A 116 10.84 -4.49 2.50
N ALA A 117 11.87 -4.70 1.69
CA ALA A 117 11.82 -5.66 0.59
C ALA A 117 12.45 -6.99 1.05
N VAL A 118 11.72 -8.08 0.81
CA VAL A 118 12.12 -9.45 1.15
C VAL A 118 11.96 -10.38 -0.06
N ASP A 119 12.82 -11.39 -0.19
CA ASP A 119 12.77 -12.32 -1.32
C ASP A 119 11.69 -13.38 -1.15
N ASP A 120 11.49 -13.86 0.08
CA ASP A 120 10.47 -14.87 0.42
C ASP A 120 9.15 -14.22 0.82
N PHE A 121 8.41 -13.70 -0.17
CA PHE A 121 7.10 -13.10 0.03
C PHE A 121 6.09 -13.65 -0.97
N ASN A 122 4.95 -14.12 -0.48
CA ASN A 122 3.95 -14.84 -1.30
C ASN A 122 3.11 -13.92 -2.19
N MET A 123 3.07 -12.62 -1.89
CA MET A 123 2.30 -11.60 -2.61
C MET A 123 3.25 -10.60 -3.28
N GLY A 124 2.73 -9.59 -3.95
CA GLY A 124 3.51 -8.47 -4.47
C GLY A 124 3.99 -7.55 -3.34
N ALA A 125 3.07 -7.11 -2.51
CA ALA A 125 3.35 -6.30 -1.34
C ALA A 125 2.19 -6.37 -0.31
N MET A 126 2.36 -5.67 0.81
CA MET A 126 1.38 -5.56 1.88
C MET A 126 1.46 -4.18 2.54
N GLU A 127 0.33 -3.54 2.68
CA GLU A 127 0.14 -2.17 3.16
C GLU A 127 0.27 -1.97 4.67
N ASN A 128 1.01 -2.79 5.40
CA ASN A 128 1.18 -2.65 6.85
C ASN A 128 1.48 -1.19 7.23
N LYS A 129 0.67 -0.59 8.09
CA LYS A 129 0.70 0.85 8.39
C LYS A 129 2.08 1.35 8.82
N GLY A 130 2.68 2.22 8.02
CA GLY A 130 4.00 2.81 8.29
C GLY A 130 5.19 1.87 8.10
N LEU A 131 4.96 0.61 7.78
CA LEU A 131 5.97 -0.43 7.57
C LEU A 131 5.48 -1.42 6.51
N ASN A 132 5.48 -1.00 5.25
CA ASN A 132 5.03 -1.85 4.15
C ASN A 132 6.07 -2.94 3.86
N VAL A 133 5.58 -4.17 3.63
CA VAL A 133 6.44 -5.31 3.30
C VAL A 133 6.23 -5.69 1.84
N PHE A 134 7.30 -5.75 1.07
CA PHE A 134 7.30 -5.99 -0.37
C PHE A 134 8.06 -7.24 -0.74
N ASN A 135 7.60 -7.94 -1.76
CA ASN A 135 8.45 -8.83 -2.52
C ASN A 135 9.54 -7.98 -3.21
N SER A 136 10.79 -8.39 -3.15
CA SER A 136 11.94 -7.65 -3.69
C SER A 136 11.77 -7.30 -5.18
N LYS A 137 11.10 -8.14 -5.97
CA LYS A 137 10.80 -7.86 -7.39
C LYS A 137 9.92 -6.62 -7.62
N CYS A 138 9.22 -6.14 -6.59
CA CYS A 138 8.38 -4.94 -6.66
C CYS A 138 9.07 -3.69 -6.10
N VAL A 139 10.36 -3.78 -5.77
CA VAL A 139 11.18 -2.68 -5.26
C VAL A 139 12.49 -2.53 -6.04
N LEU A 140 13.16 -3.66 -6.32
CA LEU A 140 14.52 -3.67 -6.84
C LEU A 140 14.54 -3.57 -8.37
N ALA A 141 15.25 -2.58 -8.90
CA ALA A 141 15.51 -2.44 -10.33
C ALA A 141 16.92 -1.94 -10.59
N ARG A 142 17.56 -2.54 -11.60
CA ARG A 142 18.81 -2.05 -12.17
C ARG A 142 18.56 -1.57 -13.59
N GLN A 143 19.12 -0.43 -13.96
CA GLN A 143 18.97 0.10 -15.32
C GLN A 143 19.49 -0.86 -16.39
N GLU A 144 20.51 -1.66 -16.05
CA GLU A 144 21.16 -2.59 -16.98
C GLU A 144 20.36 -3.87 -17.24
N THR A 145 19.42 -4.24 -16.34
CA THR A 145 18.72 -5.52 -16.39
C THR A 145 17.20 -5.42 -16.35
N ALA A 146 16.65 -4.35 -15.80
CA ALA A 146 15.22 -4.14 -15.72
C ALA A 146 14.65 -3.61 -17.06
N THR A 147 13.46 -4.05 -17.42
CA THR A 147 12.71 -3.55 -18.58
C THR A 147 11.88 -2.32 -18.19
N ASP A 148 11.36 -1.59 -19.18
CA ASP A 148 10.43 -0.48 -18.94
C ASP A 148 9.20 -0.97 -18.17
N ASN A 149 8.72 -2.17 -18.45
CA ASN A 149 7.60 -2.77 -17.73
C ASN A 149 7.93 -3.03 -16.25
N ASP A 150 9.15 -3.42 -15.92
CA ASP A 150 9.57 -3.59 -14.52
C ASP A 150 9.53 -2.25 -13.77
N PHE A 151 10.03 -1.18 -14.39
CA PHE A 151 9.98 0.17 -13.81
C PHE A 151 8.54 0.65 -13.61
N ILE A 152 7.66 0.50 -14.61
CA ILE A 152 6.25 0.87 -14.52
C ILE A 152 5.53 0.04 -13.44
N ASN A 153 5.81 -1.26 -13.36
CA ASN A 153 5.22 -2.14 -12.35
C ASN A 153 5.66 -1.75 -10.93
N ILE A 154 6.95 -1.49 -10.71
CA ILE A 154 7.45 -1.03 -9.41
C ILE A 154 6.77 0.30 -9.02
N GLU A 155 6.71 1.27 -9.93
CA GLU A 155 6.05 2.56 -9.68
C GLU A 155 4.57 2.35 -9.29
N GLY A 156 3.85 1.48 -10.00
CA GLY A 156 2.45 1.17 -9.73
C GLY A 156 2.24 0.47 -8.38
N VAL A 157 3.04 -0.55 -8.05
CA VAL A 157 2.89 -1.29 -6.76
C VAL A 157 3.30 -0.41 -5.57
N ILE A 158 4.36 0.39 -5.68
CA ILE A 158 4.73 1.36 -4.63
C ILE A 158 3.59 2.35 -4.38
N ALA A 159 2.96 2.86 -5.43
CA ALA A 159 1.83 3.77 -5.33
C ALA A 159 0.60 3.08 -4.72
N HIS A 160 0.28 1.84 -5.14
CA HIS A 160 -0.81 1.03 -4.60
C HIS A 160 -0.71 0.91 -3.08
N GLU A 161 0.43 0.46 -2.56
CA GLU A 161 0.63 0.29 -1.12
C GLU A 161 0.63 1.63 -0.37
N TYR A 162 1.16 2.68 -0.97
CA TYR A 162 1.07 4.02 -0.38
C TYR A 162 -0.38 4.50 -0.30
N PHE A 163 -1.18 4.32 -1.35
CA PHE A 163 -2.58 4.78 -1.37
C PHE A 163 -3.47 4.03 -0.39
N HIS A 164 -3.10 2.81 -0.02
CA HIS A 164 -3.74 2.10 1.07
C HIS A 164 -3.65 2.83 2.41
N ASN A 165 -2.73 3.79 2.59
CA ASN A 165 -2.68 4.56 3.83
C ASN A 165 -4.04 5.19 4.17
N TRP A 166 -4.78 5.66 3.18
CA TRP A 166 -6.14 6.19 3.31
C TRP A 166 -7.20 5.16 2.95
N SER A 167 -7.12 4.52 1.78
CA SER A 167 -8.09 3.50 1.33
C SER A 167 -7.67 2.09 1.75
N GLY A 168 -7.90 1.76 3.01
CA GLY A 168 -7.54 0.47 3.64
C GLY A 168 -7.07 0.61 5.09
N ASN A 169 -6.22 1.60 5.41
CA ASN A 169 -5.67 1.80 6.73
C ASN A 169 -6.47 2.82 7.55
N ARG A 170 -6.55 4.08 7.13
CA ARG A 170 -7.35 5.12 7.81
C ARG A 170 -8.83 4.82 7.73
N VAL A 171 -9.33 4.45 6.57
CA VAL A 171 -10.66 3.87 6.38
C VAL A 171 -10.48 2.41 6.03
N THR A 172 -10.81 1.52 6.96
CA THR A 172 -10.57 0.08 6.83
C THR A 172 -11.84 -0.72 6.59
N CYS A 173 -11.70 -1.97 6.14
CA CYS A 173 -12.83 -2.88 5.93
C CYS A 173 -13.38 -3.39 7.28
N ARG A 174 -14.72 -3.41 7.44
CA ARG A 174 -15.36 -3.98 8.62
C ARG A 174 -15.15 -5.50 8.72
N ASP A 175 -15.16 -6.17 7.60
CA ASP A 175 -14.99 -7.61 7.44
C ASP A 175 -14.44 -7.91 6.03
N TRP A 176 -14.05 -9.16 5.78
CA TRP A 176 -13.43 -9.57 4.53
C TRP A 176 -14.37 -9.62 3.33
N PHE A 177 -15.69 -9.56 3.52
CA PHE A 177 -16.64 -9.41 2.40
C PHE A 177 -16.56 -8.03 1.75
N GLN A 178 -15.93 -7.07 2.43
CA GLN A 178 -15.74 -5.70 1.96
C GLN A 178 -14.40 -5.50 1.22
N LEU A 179 -13.65 -6.56 0.93
CA LEU A 179 -12.26 -6.49 0.45
C LEU A 179 -12.08 -5.56 -0.75
N THR A 180 -13.00 -5.58 -1.73
CA THR A 180 -12.92 -4.70 -2.89
C THR A 180 -13.04 -3.21 -2.54
N LEU A 181 -13.57 -2.86 -1.35
CA LEU A 181 -13.64 -1.48 -0.89
C LEU A 181 -12.25 -0.87 -0.67
N LYS A 182 -11.28 -1.68 -0.28
CA LYS A 182 -9.88 -1.24 -0.22
C LYS A 182 -9.14 -1.58 -1.51
N GLU A 183 -9.21 -2.81 -2.00
CA GLU A 183 -8.43 -3.25 -3.14
C GLU A 183 -8.92 -2.65 -4.46
N GLY A 184 -10.20 -2.74 -4.75
CA GLY A 184 -10.76 -2.16 -5.99
C GLY A 184 -10.59 -0.64 -6.04
N LEU A 185 -10.78 0.07 -4.90
CA LEU A 185 -10.56 1.51 -4.83
C LEU A 185 -9.09 1.87 -5.00
N THR A 186 -8.19 1.12 -4.40
CA THR A 186 -6.76 1.39 -4.49
C THR A 186 -6.20 1.05 -5.87
N VAL A 187 -6.65 -0.04 -6.51
CA VAL A 187 -6.34 -0.33 -7.93
C VAL A 187 -6.83 0.81 -8.84
N PHE A 188 -8.05 1.30 -8.66
CA PHE A 188 -8.53 2.43 -9.43
C PHE A 188 -7.62 3.67 -9.28
N ARG A 189 -7.13 3.94 -8.08
CA ARG A 189 -6.23 5.07 -7.79
C ARG A 189 -4.83 4.85 -8.38
N ASP A 190 -4.27 3.65 -8.29
CA ASP A 190 -2.96 3.35 -8.87
C ASP A 190 -2.99 3.34 -10.39
N GLU A 191 -4.10 2.90 -11.01
CA GLU A 191 -4.33 3.02 -12.46
C GLU A 191 -4.36 4.48 -12.92
N GLN A 192 -5.05 5.36 -12.17
CA GLN A 192 -5.05 6.80 -12.45
C GLN A 192 -3.64 7.38 -12.31
N PHE A 193 -2.94 7.08 -11.22
CA PHE A 193 -1.57 7.52 -10.98
C PHE A 193 -0.63 7.08 -12.11
N THR A 194 -0.66 5.79 -12.46
CA THR A 194 0.19 5.26 -13.54
C THR A 194 -0.11 5.91 -14.89
N ALA A 195 -1.40 6.21 -15.17
CA ALA A 195 -1.81 6.92 -16.37
C ALA A 195 -1.27 8.36 -16.41
N ASP A 196 -1.29 9.06 -15.27
CA ASP A 196 -0.80 10.44 -15.13
C ASP A 196 0.75 10.50 -15.19
N MET A 197 1.44 9.53 -14.61
CA MET A 197 2.91 9.49 -14.58
C MET A 197 3.52 9.04 -15.91
N ASN A 198 2.83 8.21 -16.67
CA ASN A 198 3.37 7.61 -17.91
C ASN A 198 2.51 8.00 -19.11
N ALA A 199 1.53 7.16 -19.48
CA ALA A 199 0.66 7.44 -20.60
C ALA A 199 -0.72 6.77 -20.40
N ALA A 200 -1.79 7.56 -20.43
CA ALA A 200 -3.15 7.10 -20.15
C ALA A 200 -3.65 6.03 -21.13
N THR A 201 -3.35 6.17 -22.42
CA THR A 201 -3.84 5.23 -23.45
C THR A 201 -3.22 3.84 -23.35
N PRO A 202 -1.90 3.66 -23.29
CA PRO A 202 -1.29 2.36 -23.04
C PRO A 202 -1.77 1.74 -21.72
N LYS A 203 -1.77 2.49 -20.61
CA LYS A 203 -2.27 1.98 -19.32
C LYS A 203 -3.68 1.43 -19.43
N ARG A 204 -4.60 2.17 -20.07
CA ARG A 204 -5.98 1.71 -20.26
C ARG A 204 -6.07 0.46 -21.12
N ILE A 205 -5.24 0.31 -22.14
CA ILE A 205 -5.18 -0.90 -22.96
C ILE A 205 -4.75 -2.10 -22.11
N ASP A 206 -3.76 -1.93 -21.25
CA ASP A 206 -3.25 -2.98 -20.37
C ASP A 206 -4.31 -3.39 -19.33
N ASP A 207 -5.01 -2.43 -18.70
CA ASP A 207 -6.10 -2.72 -17.75
C ASP A 207 -7.22 -3.54 -18.42
N VAL A 208 -7.62 -3.14 -19.64
CA VAL A 208 -8.62 -3.87 -20.41
C VAL A 208 -8.14 -5.27 -20.80
N ASN A 209 -6.85 -5.41 -21.12
CA ASN A 209 -6.26 -6.72 -21.42
C ASN A 209 -6.32 -7.64 -20.18
N ILE A 210 -5.96 -7.16 -19.00
CA ILE A 210 -6.06 -7.93 -17.74
C ILE A 210 -7.51 -8.39 -17.52
N LEU A 211 -8.49 -7.49 -17.69
CA LEU A 211 -9.91 -7.85 -17.57
C LEU A 211 -10.30 -8.96 -18.54
N ARG A 212 -9.99 -8.80 -19.82
CA ARG A 212 -10.42 -9.73 -20.87
C ARG A 212 -9.70 -11.07 -20.83
N THR A 213 -8.42 -11.10 -20.46
CA THR A 213 -7.62 -12.34 -20.49
C THR A 213 -7.66 -13.10 -19.18
N SER A 214 -7.79 -12.41 -18.05
CA SER A 214 -7.71 -13.02 -16.72
C SER A 214 -9.06 -13.00 -16.00
N GLN A 215 -9.71 -11.83 -15.87
CA GLN A 215 -10.93 -11.69 -15.09
C GLN A 215 -12.14 -12.35 -15.78
N PHE A 216 -12.30 -12.23 -17.10
CA PHE A 216 -13.37 -12.93 -17.81
C PHE A 216 -13.20 -14.45 -17.76
N ALA A 217 -11.96 -14.94 -17.76
CA ALA A 217 -11.67 -16.36 -17.59
C ALA A 217 -12.05 -16.84 -16.17
N GLU A 218 -11.74 -16.04 -15.14
CA GLU A 218 -12.14 -16.32 -13.76
C GLU A 218 -13.66 -16.32 -13.60
N ASP A 219 -14.37 -15.34 -14.16
CA ASP A 219 -15.84 -15.23 -14.14
C ASP A 219 -16.55 -16.37 -14.89
N ALA A 220 -15.91 -16.94 -15.90
CA ALA A 220 -16.43 -18.09 -16.67
C ALA A 220 -16.06 -19.45 -16.06
N GLY A 221 -15.25 -19.48 -15.02
CA GLY A 221 -14.70 -20.69 -14.42
C GLY A 221 -15.42 -21.12 -13.13
N PRO A 222 -14.99 -22.24 -12.53
CA PRO A 222 -15.60 -22.75 -11.28
C PRO A 222 -15.32 -21.86 -10.06
N MET A 223 -14.38 -20.93 -10.16
CA MET A 223 -14.02 -19.97 -9.11
C MET A 223 -14.75 -18.62 -9.26
N ALA A 224 -15.77 -18.54 -10.15
CA ALA A 224 -16.54 -17.32 -10.35
C ALA A 224 -17.18 -16.83 -9.04
N HIS A 225 -17.03 -15.54 -8.76
CA HIS A 225 -17.58 -14.88 -7.57
C HIS A 225 -17.81 -13.39 -7.86
N PRO A 226 -18.73 -12.74 -7.15
CA PRO A 226 -18.92 -11.30 -7.26
C PRO A 226 -17.77 -10.54 -6.57
N ILE A 227 -17.64 -9.24 -6.85
CA ILE A 227 -16.70 -8.35 -6.17
C ILE A 227 -16.96 -8.24 -4.65
N GLN A 228 -18.19 -8.54 -4.21
CA GLN A 228 -18.57 -8.72 -2.81
C GLN A 228 -19.06 -10.17 -2.62
N PRO A 229 -18.16 -11.10 -2.23
CA PRO A 229 -18.55 -12.47 -1.95
C PRO A 229 -19.56 -12.55 -0.80
N SER A 230 -20.43 -13.54 -0.80
CA SER A 230 -21.40 -13.78 0.28
C SER A 230 -20.94 -14.87 1.26
N SER A 231 -19.92 -15.64 0.89
CA SER A 231 -19.31 -16.68 1.72
C SER A 231 -17.90 -16.99 1.25
N TYR A 232 -17.04 -17.45 2.15
CA TYR A 232 -15.71 -17.99 1.85
C TYR A 232 -15.32 -19.05 2.87
N VAL A 233 -14.45 -19.96 2.46
CA VAL A 233 -13.79 -20.91 3.38
C VAL A 233 -12.43 -20.36 3.80
N GLU A 234 -11.65 -19.85 2.84
CA GLU A 234 -10.35 -19.23 3.04
C GLU A 234 -10.31 -17.90 2.28
N ILE A 235 -10.15 -16.80 3.01
CA ILE A 235 -10.21 -15.45 2.42
C ILE A 235 -9.10 -15.18 1.42
N ASN A 236 -7.92 -15.81 1.57
CA ASN A 236 -6.82 -15.65 0.63
C ASN A 236 -7.20 -16.05 -0.81
N ASN A 237 -8.20 -16.92 -0.98
CA ASN A 237 -8.74 -17.29 -2.28
C ASN A 237 -9.52 -16.16 -2.98
N PHE A 238 -9.80 -15.06 -2.30
CA PHE A 238 -10.55 -13.90 -2.84
C PHE A 238 -9.67 -12.68 -3.12
N TYR A 239 -8.36 -12.80 -2.99
CA TYR A 239 -7.40 -11.83 -3.52
C TYR A 239 -7.23 -12.07 -5.02
N THR A 240 -8.24 -11.71 -5.80
CA THR A 240 -8.48 -12.13 -7.18
C THR A 240 -8.60 -10.94 -8.13
N VAL A 241 -8.40 -11.17 -9.42
CA VAL A 241 -8.63 -10.14 -10.45
C VAL A 241 -10.10 -9.66 -10.48
N THR A 242 -11.04 -10.45 -9.97
CA THR A 242 -12.43 -10.01 -9.78
C THR A 242 -12.52 -8.95 -8.69
N VAL A 243 -12.00 -9.19 -7.50
CA VAL A 243 -12.07 -8.26 -6.37
C VAL A 243 -11.25 -7.00 -6.64
N TYR A 244 -10.07 -7.12 -7.24
CA TYR A 244 -9.16 -6.03 -7.57
C TYR A 244 -9.59 -5.28 -8.83
N ASN A 245 -9.44 -5.90 -9.99
CA ASN A 245 -9.57 -5.20 -11.28
C ASN A 245 -11.03 -4.99 -11.70
N LYS A 246 -11.93 -5.98 -11.57
CA LYS A 246 -13.37 -5.73 -11.77
C LYS A 246 -13.93 -4.77 -10.73
N GLY A 247 -13.45 -4.84 -9.48
CA GLY A 247 -13.75 -3.84 -8.44
C GLY A 247 -13.37 -2.42 -8.88
N ALA A 248 -12.15 -2.24 -9.39
CA ALA A 248 -11.68 -0.96 -9.93
C ALA A 248 -12.55 -0.47 -11.11
N GLU A 249 -12.97 -1.38 -12.02
CA GLU A 249 -13.84 -1.01 -13.14
C GLU A 249 -15.24 -0.56 -12.69
N VAL A 250 -15.78 -1.13 -11.61
CA VAL A 250 -17.04 -0.64 -11.02
C VAL A 250 -16.87 0.78 -10.50
N ILE A 251 -15.74 1.07 -9.83
CA ILE A 251 -15.41 2.41 -9.35
C ILE A 251 -15.18 3.37 -10.54
N ARG A 252 -14.51 2.91 -11.59
CA ARG A 252 -14.35 3.67 -12.84
C ARG A 252 -15.70 4.04 -13.48
N MET A 253 -16.68 3.14 -13.44
CA MET A 253 -18.05 3.45 -13.89
C MET A 253 -18.67 4.56 -13.06
N ILE A 254 -18.55 4.53 -11.75
CA ILE A 254 -19.03 5.59 -10.85
C ILE A 254 -18.34 6.91 -11.18
N HIS A 255 -17.02 6.90 -11.33
CA HIS A 255 -16.23 8.07 -11.75
C HIS A 255 -16.72 8.66 -13.08
N THR A 256 -16.98 7.79 -14.07
CA THR A 256 -17.47 8.22 -15.39
C THR A 256 -18.87 8.85 -15.29
N LEU A 257 -19.77 8.26 -14.50
CA LEU A 257 -21.14 8.74 -14.33
C LEU A 257 -21.23 10.05 -13.56
N THR A 258 -20.38 10.23 -12.54
CA THR A 258 -20.39 11.43 -11.68
C THR A 258 -19.49 12.56 -12.21
N GLY A 259 -18.59 12.23 -13.13
CA GLY A 259 -17.53 13.10 -13.58
C GLY A 259 -16.45 13.32 -12.51
N VAL A 260 -15.34 13.95 -12.90
CA VAL A 260 -14.16 14.15 -12.03
C VAL A 260 -14.53 14.91 -10.76
N ASP A 261 -15.24 16.04 -10.88
CA ASP A 261 -15.60 16.88 -9.73
C ASP A 261 -16.60 16.19 -8.80
N GLY A 262 -17.56 15.44 -9.36
CA GLY A 262 -18.54 14.68 -8.58
C GLY A 262 -17.87 13.54 -7.82
N PHE A 263 -16.99 12.80 -8.47
CA PHE A 263 -16.24 11.72 -7.85
C PHE A 263 -15.32 12.26 -6.74
N ARG A 264 -14.57 13.36 -6.99
CA ARG A 264 -13.71 13.98 -5.98
C ARG A 264 -14.50 14.40 -4.73
N LYS A 265 -15.67 15.03 -4.89
CA LYS A 265 -16.56 15.37 -3.76
C LYS A 265 -17.01 14.13 -2.99
N GLY A 266 -17.35 13.06 -3.71
CA GLY A 266 -17.70 11.77 -3.11
C GLY A 266 -16.55 11.19 -2.29
N MET A 267 -15.34 11.21 -2.81
CA MET A 267 -14.13 10.73 -2.11
C MET A 267 -13.81 11.58 -0.87
N ASP A 268 -13.94 12.90 -0.96
CA ASP A 268 -13.75 13.78 0.21
C ASP A 268 -14.73 13.44 1.32
N LEU A 269 -16.02 13.27 1.00
CA LEU A 269 -17.05 12.86 1.97
C LEU A 269 -16.78 11.45 2.52
N TYR A 270 -16.32 10.52 1.68
CA TYR A 270 -15.97 9.16 2.10
C TYR A 270 -14.88 9.18 3.18
N PHE A 271 -13.80 9.88 2.95
CA PHE A 271 -12.71 9.98 3.91
C PHE A 271 -13.10 10.79 5.16
N GLU A 272 -13.76 11.93 5.00
CA GLU A 272 -14.17 12.79 6.11
C GLU A 272 -15.12 12.07 7.09
N ARG A 273 -16.11 11.35 6.56
CA ARG A 273 -17.11 10.67 7.39
C ARG A 273 -16.61 9.39 8.04
N ASN A 274 -15.58 8.78 7.45
CA ASN A 274 -15.17 7.42 7.81
C ASN A 274 -13.75 7.29 8.33
N ASP A 275 -13.02 8.38 8.46
CA ASP A 275 -11.69 8.38 9.04
C ASP A 275 -11.66 7.68 10.40
N GLY A 276 -10.74 6.72 10.57
CA GLY A 276 -10.59 5.90 11.77
C GLY A 276 -11.69 4.85 11.96
N LYS A 277 -12.54 4.58 10.95
CA LYS A 277 -13.63 3.60 11.04
C LYS A 277 -13.39 2.38 10.16
N ALA A 278 -14.05 1.28 10.55
CA ALA A 278 -14.20 0.07 9.75
C ALA A 278 -15.58 0.11 9.05
N VAL A 279 -15.57 0.04 7.72
CA VAL A 279 -16.74 0.36 6.88
C VAL A 279 -17.13 -0.77 5.94
N THR A 280 -18.26 -0.61 5.26
CA THR A 280 -18.83 -1.57 4.31
C THR A 280 -19.05 -0.93 2.94
N LEU A 281 -19.18 -1.76 1.91
CA LEU A 281 -19.52 -1.33 0.54
C LEU A 281 -20.84 -0.56 0.43
N SER A 282 -21.76 -0.70 1.40
CA SER A 282 -23.01 0.06 1.43
C SER A 282 -22.81 1.57 1.55
N LEU A 283 -21.61 2.04 1.89
CA LEU A 283 -21.24 3.46 1.89
C LEU A 283 -21.15 4.08 0.48
N ILE A 284 -21.09 3.27 -0.58
CA ILE A 284 -21.15 3.74 -1.99
C ILE A 284 -22.50 4.43 -2.29
N HIS A 285 -23.51 4.22 -1.45
CA HIS A 285 -24.82 4.87 -1.56
C HIS A 285 -24.87 6.27 -0.87
N ILE A 286 -23.76 6.97 -0.80
CA ILE A 286 -23.72 8.36 -0.29
C ILE A 286 -24.24 9.32 -1.34
#